data_f264f97bb68df48b3296d0868c59dabb
#
_entry.id   f264f97bb68df48b3296d0868c59dabb
#
_cell.length_a   1.000
_cell.length_b   1.000
_cell.length_c   1.000
_cell.angle_alpha   90.00
_cell.angle_beta   90.00
_cell.angle_gamma   90.00
#
_symmetry.space_group_name_H-M   'P 1'
#
loop_
_entity.id
_entity.type
_entity.pdbx_description
1 polymer ?
#
loop_
_entity_poly.entity_id
_entity_poly.type
_entity_poly.pdbx_seq_one_letter_code
_entity_poly.pdbx_strand_id
1 'polypeptide(L)'
;KTIVMIRILIIEDEEPIRRVLVRILSEEDRQYEITEAIDGKKGFDLLQKGTFDLVLCDIKMPNMDGIEVLQKTNSKKISTPFIMLTGHGNVETAVEAMKLGAYDFISKPPDLNRLLTAVRHALENKSLRNENKKLKREVAQKFQIIGESKAVKEMRGMISKVSITDARILITGENGTGKELVAHQLHQQSNRSSKNF
;
A
#
# COMPACT_ATOMS: atom_id res chain seq x y z
N LYS A 1 -2.44 -10.29 -24.43
CA LYS A 1 -2.04 -9.46 -23.25
C LYS A 1 -3.29 -9.26 -22.40
N THR A 2 -3.30 -9.75 -21.19
CA THR A 2 -4.40 -9.50 -20.24
C THR A 2 -4.38 -8.01 -19.89
N ILE A 3 -5.44 -7.30 -20.25
CA ILE A 3 -5.60 -5.89 -19.85
C ILE A 3 -5.89 -5.90 -18.35
N VAL A 4 -4.99 -5.32 -17.56
CA VAL A 4 -5.21 -5.16 -16.12
C VAL A 4 -6.03 -3.88 -15.93
N MET A 5 -7.26 -4.02 -15.46
CA MET A 5 -8.11 -2.88 -15.12
C MET A 5 -7.64 -2.26 -13.81
N ILE A 6 -7.55 -0.94 -13.79
CA ILE A 6 -7.18 -0.14 -12.61
C ILE A 6 -8.46 0.35 -11.95
N ARG A 7 -8.72 -0.10 -10.73
CA ARG A 7 -9.96 0.18 -10.02
C ARG A 7 -9.83 1.42 -9.15
N ILE A 8 -10.58 2.45 -9.50
CA ILE A 8 -10.59 3.75 -8.79
C ILE A 8 -11.94 3.92 -8.09
N LEU A 9 -11.93 4.21 -6.79
CA LEU A 9 -13.10 4.58 -6.02
C LEU A 9 -13.16 6.09 -5.85
N ILE A 10 -14.29 6.69 -6.21
CA ILE A 10 -14.59 8.10 -5.97
C ILE A 10 -15.64 8.18 -4.86
N ILE A 11 -15.32 8.86 -3.77
CA ILE A 11 -16.22 9.09 -2.62
C ILE A 11 -16.49 10.61 -2.57
N GLU A 12 -17.65 11.03 -3.00
CA GLU A 12 -18.02 12.44 -3.15
C GLU A 12 -19.55 12.55 -3.05
N ASP A 13 -20.08 13.37 -2.16
CA ASP A 13 -21.52 13.55 -1.98
C ASP A 13 -22.13 14.49 -3.03
N GLU A 14 -21.39 15.49 -3.49
CA GLU A 14 -21.83 16.42 -4.52
C GLU A 14 -21.84 15.76 -5.91
N GLU A 15 -23.03 15.43 -6.42
CA GLU A 15 -23.20 14.78 -7.72
C GLU A 15 -22.53 15.52 -8.89
N PRO A 16 -22.60 16.87 -9.00
CA PRO A 16 -21.93 17.58 -10.10
C PRO A 16 -20.40 17.38 -10.09
N ILE A 17 -19.78 17.44 -8.91
CA ILE A 17 -18.32 17.24 -8.76
C ILE A 17 -17.98 15.79 -9.06
N ARG A 18 -18.72 14.85 -8.54
CA ARG A 18 -18.53 13.41 -8.77
C ARG A 18 -18.58 13.07 -10.26
N ARG A 19 -19.58 13.60 -10.99
CA ARG A 19 -19.69 13.39 -12.44
C ARG A 19 -18.49 13.96 -13.22
N VAL A 20 -18.01 15.13 -12.83
CA VAL A 20 -16.82 15.75 -13.46
C VAL A 20 -15.58 14.87 -13.23
N LEU A 21 -15.35 14.37 -12.02
CA LEU A 21 -14.24 13.48 -11.70
C LEU A 21 -14.30 12.19 -12.52
N VAL A 22 -15.49 11.55 -12.57
CA VAL A 22 -15.71 10.33 -13.37
C VAL A 22 -15.37 10.59 -14.82
N ARG A 23 -15.87 11.69 -15.40
CA ARG A 23 -15.62 12.03 -16.81
C ARG A 23 -14.13 12.24 -17.08
N ILE A 24 -13.45 13.06 -16.26
CA ILE A 24 -12.01 13.32 -16.39
C ILE A 24 -11.21 12.02 -16.39
N LEU A 25 -11.46 11.15 -15.43
CA LEU A 25 -10.70 9.90 -15.31
C LEU A 25 -11.03 8.90 -16.41
N SER A 26 -12.29 8.82 -16.85
CA SER A 26 -12.70 7.93 -17.93
C SER A 26 -12.13 8.37 -19.29
N GLU A 27 -11.93 9.67 -19.51
CA GLU A 27 -11.31 10.22 -20.70
C GLU A 27 -9.77 10.05 -20.69
N GLU A 28 -9.14 10.03 -19.51
CA GLU A 28 -7.69 9.88 -19.35
C GLU A 28 -7.19 8.50 -19.75
N ASP A 29 -7.80 7.43 -19.24
CA ASP A 29 -7.40 6.06 -19.55
C ASP A 29 -8.60 5.11 -19.56
N ARG A 30 -8.75 4.35 -20.65
CA ARG A 30 -9.79 3.33 -20.81
C ARG A 30 -9.62 2.12 -19.89
N GLN A 31 -8.48 1.98 -19.23
CA GLN A 31 -8.23 0.93 -18.26
C GLN A 31 -8.74 1.29 -16.84
N TYR A 32 -9.21 2.51 -16.63
CA TYR A 32 -9.78 2.92 -15.36
C TYR A 32 -11.22 2.41 -15.22
N GLU A 33 -11.42 1.51 -14.24
CA GLU A 33 -12.73 1.06 -13.79
C GLU A 33 -13.13 1.91 -12.58
N ILE A 34 -14.09 2.82 -12.78
CA ILE A 34 -14.48 3.80 -11.77
C ILE A 34 -15.71 3.29 -11.02
N THR A 35 -15.62 3.26 -9.70
CA THR A 35 -16.73 3.00 -8.79
C THR A 35 -17.05 4.26 -8.01
N GLU A 36 -18.34 4.57 -7.86
CA GLU A 36 -18.80 5.77 -7.17
C GLU A 36 -19.42 5.44 -5.80
N ALA A 37 -19.16 6.28 -4.82
CA ALA A 37 -19.85 6.29 -3.53
C ALA A 37 -20.31 7.73 -3.23
N ILE A 38 -21.55 7.86 -2.78
CA ILE A 38 -22.20 9.16 -2.54
C ILE A 38 -21.99 9.69 -1.11
N ASP A 39 -21.36 8.91 -0.25
CA ASP A 39 -20.99 9.28 1.12
C ASP A 39 -19.84 8.40 1.64
N GLY A 40 -19.22 8.82 2.74
CA GLY A 40 -18.10 8.10 3.33
C GLY A 40 -18.45 6.71 3.84
N LYS A 41 -19.69 6.48 4.31
CA LYS A 41 -20.13 5.17 4.79
C LYS A 41 -20.19 4.16 3.65
N LYS A 42 -20.82 4.52 2.53
CA LYS A 42 -20.86 3.67 1.32
C LYS A 42 -19.46 3.44 0.78
N GLY A 43 -18.61 4.47 0.75
CA GLY A 43 -17.21 4.35 0.33
C GLY A 43 -16.44 3.35 1.19
N PHE A 44 -16.57 3.43 2.51
CA PHE A 44 -15.93 2.49 3.43
C PHE A 44 -16.45 1.06 3.28
N ASP A 45 -17.76 0.87 3.10
CA ASP A 45 -18.37 -0.44 2.86
C ASP A 45 -17.84 -1.08 1.56
N LEU A 46 -17.64 -0.29 0.50
CA LEU A 46 -17.03 -0.76 -0.74
C LEU A 46 -15.57 -1.16 -0.55
N LEU A 47 -14.79 -0.38 0.22
CA LEU A 47 -13.40 -0.68 0.54
C LEU A 47 -13.22 -1.97 1.34
N GLN A 48 -14.22 -2.36 2.14
CA GLN A 48 -14.19 -3.63 2.87
C GLN A 48 -14.51 -4.84 1.97
N LYS A 49 -15.33 -4.65 0.94
CA LYS A 49 -15.81 -5.73 0.06
C LYS A 49 -14.95 -5.95 -1.17
N GLY A 50 -14.19 -4.93 -1.57
CA GLY A 50 -13.41 -4.96 -2.79
C GLY A 50 -12.01 -4.38 -2.62
N THR A 51 -11.19 -4.58 -3.65
CA THR A 51 -9.84 -3.99 -3.73
C THR A 51 -9.87 -2.86 -4.74
N PHE A 52 -9.31 -1.71 -4.37
CA PHE A 52 -9.17 -0.55 -5.23
C PHE A 52 -7.69 -0.17 -5.35
N ASP A 53 -7.32 0.41 -6.48
CA ASP A 53 -5.96 0.85 -6.74
C ASP A 53 -5.72 2.28 -6.27
N LEU A 54 -6.78 3.07 -6.23
CA LEU A 54 -6.78 4.45 -5.77
C LEU A 54 -8.15 4.82 -5.20
N VAL A 55 -8.16 5.72 -4.23
CA VAL A 55 -9.37 6.39 -3.72
C VAL A 55 -9.22 7.89 -3.90
N LEU A 56 -10.19 8.51 -4.55
CA LEU A 56 -10.43 9.96 -4.46
C LEU A 56 -11.53 10.17 -3.45
N CYS A 57 -11.28 10.91 -2.39
CA CYS A 57 -12.24 11.08 -1.29
C CYS A 57 -12.40 12.54 -0.93
N ASP A 58 -13.63 13.03 -0.97
CA ASP A 58 -13.93 14.33 -0.36
C ASP A 58 -13.74 14.26 1.15
N ILE A 59 -13.26 15.34 1.72
CA ILE A 59 -13.08 15.46 3.17
C ILE A 59 -14.44 15.73 3.84
N LYS A 60 -15.21 16.68 3.32
CA LYS A 60 -16.45 17.12 3.97
C LYS A 60 -17.68 16.45 3.37
N MET A 61 -18.12 15.38 3.99
CA MET A 61 -19.34 14.65 3.59
C MET A 61 -20.26 14.43 4.80
N PRO A 62 -21.57 14.28 4.59
CA PRO A 62 -22.50 13.91 5.65
C PRO A 62 -22.26 12.46 6.12
N ASN A 63 -22.72 12.14 7.32
CA ASN A 63 -22.69 10.83 7.99
C ASN A 63 -21.28 10.32 8.37
N MET A 64 -20.35 10.31 7.47
CA MET A 64 -18.96 9.92 7.69
C MET A 64 -18.07 10.77 6.78
N ASP A 65 -17.20 11.58 7.38
CA ASP A 65 -16.28 12.41 6.65
C ASP A 65 -15.09 11.64 6.08
N GLY A 66 -14.35 12.25 5.16
CA GLY A 66 -13.21 11.59 4.49
C GLY A 66 -12.06 11.26 5.43
N ILE A 67 -11.88 12.02 6.52
CA ILE A 67 -10.86 11.73 7.54
C ILE A 67 -11.22 10.46 8.29
N GLU A 68 -12.49 10.31 8.69
CA GLU A 68 -12.97 9.08 9.33
C GLU A 68 -12.85 7.86 8.41
N VAL A 69 -13.15 8.02 7.10
CA VAL A 69 -12.96 6.94 6.12
C VAL A 69 -11.49 6.51 6.08
N LEU A 70 -10.56 7.47 5.99
CA LEU A 70 -9.12 7.20 5.96
C LEU A 70 -8.65 6.48 7.25
N GLN A 71 -9.06 6.96 8.43
CA GLN A 71 -8.71 6.36 9.72
C GLN A 71 -9.22 4.92 9.84
N LYS A 72 -10.48 4.67 9.48
CA LYS A 72 -11.08 3.34 9.51
C LYS A 72 -10.40 2.39 8.51
N THR A 73 -10.04 2.89 7.34
CA THR A 73 -9.31 2.14 6.31
C THR A 73 -7.93 1.72 6.82
N ASN A 74 -7.20 2.63 7.48
CA ASN A 74 -5.91 2.34 8.09
C ASN A 74 -6.02 1.32 9.22
N SER A 75 -7.03 1.43 10.09
CA SER A 75 -7.26 0.48 11.18
C SER A 75 -7.53 -0.95 10.69
N LYS A 76 -8.12 -1.09 9.50
CA LYS A 76 -8.34 -2.38 8.82
C LYS A 76 -7.13 -2.84 7.99
N LYS A 77 -6.02 -2.09 8.00
CA LYS A 77 -4.80 -2.38 7.22
C LYS A 77 -5.04 -2.48 5.70
N ILE A 78 -6.02 -1.76 5.19
CA ILE A 78 -6.27 -1.64 3.75
C ILE A 78 -5.25 -0.64 3.20
N SER A 79 -4.35 -1.08 2.35
CA SER A 79 -3.21 -0.28 1.86
C SER A 79 -3.48 0.39 0.51
N THR A 80 -4.69 0.91 0.30
CA THR A 80 -5.04 1.68 -0.90
C THR A 80 -4.62 3.14 -0.70
N PRO A 81 -3.93 3.78 -1.67
CA PRO A 81 -3.61 5.20 -1.59
C PRO A 81 -4.87 6.06 -1.68
N PHE A 82 -4.93 7.12 -0.86
CA PHE A 82 -6.00 8.10 -0.84
C PHE A 82 -5.49 9.45 -1.34
N ILE A 83 -6.20 10.05 -2.29
CA ILE A 83 -6.07 11.47 -2.63
C ILE A 83 -7.30 12.16 -2.06
N MET A 84 -7.08 13.10 -1.15
CA MET A 84 -8.16 13.83 -0.48
C MET A 84 -8.56 15.06 -1.28
N LEU A 85 -9.86 15.30 -1.44
CA LEU A 85 -10.40 16.51 -2.04
C LEU A 85 -10.82 17.46 -0.91
N THR A 86 -10.35 18.69 -0.93
CA THR A 86 -10.59 19.67 0.14
C THR A 86 -11.17 20.95 -0.41
N GLY A 87 -12.17 21.51 0.27
CA GLY A 87 -12.68 22.83 -0.05
C GLY A 87 -11.67 23.94 0.25
N HIS A 88 -11.88 25.11 -0.32
CA HIS A 88 -11.01 26.28 -0.12
C HIS A 88 -10.81 26.61 1.37
N GLY A 89 -9.56 26.87 1.78
CA GLY A 89 -9.21 27.37 3.11
C GLY A 89 -8.98 26.31 4.18
N ASN A 90 -9.12 25.02 3.89
CA ASN A 90 -8.95 23.94 4.88
C ASN A 90 -7.53 23.33 4.90
N VAL A 91 -6.51 24.17 5.03
CA VAL A 91 -5.11 23.70 5.09
C VAL A 91 -4.89 22.78 6.31
N GLU A 92 -5.49 23.07 7.44
CA GLU A 92 -5.37 22.27 8.66
C GLU A 92 -5.88 20.83 8.46
N THR A 93 -7.04 20.68 7.84
CA THR A 93 -7.63 19.38 7.54
C THR A 93 -6.81 18.60 6.50
N ALA A 94 -6.24 19.31 5.50
CA ALA A 94 -5.33 18.69 4.56
C ALA A 94 -4.05 18.16 5.24
N VAL A 95 -3.47 18.95 6.16
CA VAL A 95 -2.31 18.52 6.96
C VAL A 95 -2.66 17.33 7.86
N GLU A 96 -3.85 17.30 8.46
CA GLU A 96 -4.33 16.16 9.23
C GLU A 96 -4.43 14.90 8.38
N ALA A 97 -5.04 15.00 7.19
CA ALA A 97 -5.12 13.89 6.25
C ALA A 97 -3.74 13.32 5.89
N MET A 98 -2.76 14.19 5.62
CA MET A 98 -1.39 13.78 5.33
C MET A 98 -0.72 13.09 6.52
N LYS A 99 -0.92 13.57 7.76
CA LYS A 99 -0.43 12.90 8.98
C LYS A 99 -1.05 11.52 9.18
N LEU A 100 -2.29 11.34 8.77
CA LEU A 100 -3.00 10.07 8.81
C LEU A 100 -2.62 9.13 7.67
N GLY A 101 -1.74 9.53 6.75
CA GLY A 101 -1.21 8.70 5.69
C GLY A 101 -1.95 8.81 4.36
N ALA A 102 -2.71 9.88 4.12
CA ALA A 102 -3.16 10.20 2.77
C ALA A 102 -1.95 10.33 1.83
N TYR A 103 -2.11 9.90 0.59
CA TYR A 103 -1.05 10.00 -0.41
C TYR A 103 -0.83 11.44 -0.85
N ASP A 104 -1.92 12.19 -1.07
CA ASP A 104 -1.91 13.57 -1.51
C ASP A 104 -3.24 14.25 -1.18
N PHE A 105 -3.31 15.57 -1.37
CA PHE A 105 -4.56 16.33 -1.30
C PHE A 105 -4.66 17.31 -2.46
N ILE A 106 -5.90 17.64 -2.86
CA ILE A 106 -6.21 18.55 -3.97
C ILE A 106 -7.34 19.47 -3.53
N SER A 107 -7.17 20.79 -3.71
CA SER A 107 -8.22 21.76 -3.42
C SER A 107 -9.32 21.73 -4.48
N LYS A 108 -10.57 21.89 -4.07
CA LYS A 108 -11.72 22.10 -4.96
C LYS A 108 -11.84 23.57 -5.38
N PRO A 109 -12.18 23.89 -6.65
CA PRO A 109 -12.33 22.98 -7.77
C PRO A 109 -10.97 22.40 -8.18
N PRO A 110 -10.89 21.08 -8.51
CA PRO A 110 -9.63 20.47 -8.87
C PRO A 110 -9.10 20.98 -10.21
N ASP A 111 -7.85 21.43 -10.22
CA ASP A 111 -7.13 21.66 -11.47
C ASP A 111 -6.91 20.32 -12.18
N LEU A 112 -7.24 20.26 -13.47
CA LEU A 112 -7.19 19.03 -14.26
C LEU A 112 -5.79 18.41 -14.27
N ASN A 113 -4.76 19.21 -14.55
CA ASN A 113 -3.39 18.71 -14.66
C ASN A 113 -2.87 18.22 -13.31
N ARG A 114 -3.19 18.97 -12.23
CA ARG A 114 -2.83 18.59 -10.85
C ARG A 114 -3.48 17.26 -10.45
N LEU A 115 -4.78 17.09 -10.75
CA LEU A 115 -5.51 15.85 -10.46
C LEU A 115 -4.92 14.66 -11.20
N LEU A 116 -4.76 14.75 -12.51
CA LEU A 116 -4.24 13.65 -13.33
C LEU A 116 -2.80 13.28 -12.97
N THR A 117 -1.98 14.29 -12.65
CA THR A 117 -0.60 14.04 -12.17
C THR A 117 -0.58 13.30 -10.84
N ALA A 118 -1.42 13.72 -9.87
CA ALA A 118 -1.51 13.06 -8.59
C ALA A 118 -2.02 11.60 -8.71
N VAL A 119 -3.02 11.38 -9.56
CA VAL A 119 -3.57 10.03 -9.85
C VAL A 119 -2.48 9.12 -10.43
N ARG A 120 -1.78 9.56 -11.47
CA ARG A 120 -0.69 8.79 -12.11
C ARG A 120 0.41 8.44 -11.10
N HIS A 121 0.91 9.41 -10.34
CA HIS A 121 1.95 9.19 -9.35
C HIS A 121 1.51 8.24 -8.22
N ALA A 122 0.24 8.32 -7.76
CA ALA A 122 -0.28 7.43 -6.75
C ALA A 122 -0.34 5.97 -7.24
N LEU A 123 -0.78 5.76 -8.48
CA LEU A 123 -0.87 4.44 -9.11
C LEU A 123 0.53 3.84 -9.37
N GLU A 124 1.47 4.63 -9.89
CA GLU A 124 2.86 4.21 -10.09
C GLU A 124 3.51 3.81 -8.76
N ASN A 125 3.36 4.63 -7.72
CA ASN A 125 3.92 4.32 -6.40
C ASN A 125 3.35 3.03 -5.81
N LYS A 126 2.03 2.78 -5.98
CA LYS A 126 1.41 1.52 -5.59
C LYS A 126 1.98 0.33 -6.37
N SER A 127 2.14 0.47 -7.69
CA SER A 127 2.72 -0.57 -8.54
C SER A 127 4.14 -0.92 -8.10
N LEU A 128 5.00 0.08 -7.92
CA LEU A 128 6.38 -0.10 -7.45
C LEU A 128 6.44 -0.76 -6.06
N ARG A 129 5.55 -0.38 -5.14
CA ARG A 129 5.46 -1.03 -3.82
C ARG A 129 5.05 -2.49 -3.91
N ASN A 130 4.12 -2.82 -4.80
CA ASN A 130 3.66 -4.20 -5.01
C ASN A 130 4.75 -5.05 -5.64
N GLU A 131 5.45 -4.53 -6.65
CA GLU A 131 6.59 -5.18 -7.29
C GLU A 131 7.72 -5.44 -6.28
N ASN A 132 8.09 -4.43 -5.48
CA ASN A 132 9.10 -4.58 -4.43
C ASN A 132 8.70 -5.66 -3.41
N LYS A 133 7.42 -5.71 -3.00
CA LYS A 133 6.90 -6.77 -2.12
C LYS A 133 7.00 -8.15 -2.78
N LYS A 134 6.69 -8.25 -4.08
CA LYS A 134 6.79 -9.50 -4.84
C LYS A 134 8.25 -9.97 -4.91
N LEU A 135 9.16 -9.10 -5.34
CA LEU A 135 10.60 -9.40 -5.43
C LEU A 135 11.18 -9.82 -4.07
N LYS A 136 10.82 -9.12 -2.99
CA LYS A 136 11.24 -9.52 -1.63
C LYS A 136 10.74 -10.90 -1.24
N ARG A 137 9.50 -11.27 -1.61
CA ARG A 137 8.96 -12.62 -1.35
C ARG A 137 9.69 -13.69 -2.17
N GLU A 138 9.96 -13.43 -3.43
CA GLU A 138 10.70 -14.34 -4.32
C GLU A 138 12.12 -14.59 -3.79
N VAL A 139 12.81 -13.54 -3.36
CA VAL A 139 14.13 -13.66 -2.72
C VAL A 139 14.03 -14.45 -1.42
N ALA A 140 13.04 -14.16 -0.58
CA ALA A 140 12.84 -14.88 0.69
C ALA A 140 12.56 -16.38 0.46
N GLN A 141 11.78 -16.73 -0.57
CA GLN A 141 11.51 -18.13 -0.93
C GLN A 141 12.76 -18.84 -1.46
N LYS A 142 13.57 -18.17 -2.28
CA LYS A 142 14.81 -18.74 -2.83
C LYS A 142 15.79 -19.15 -1.74
N PHE A 143 15.83 -18.42 -0.64
CA PHE A 143 16.75 -18.69 0.48
C PHE A 143 16.07 -19.37 1.68
N GLN A 144 14.91 -19.98 1.48
CA GLN A 144 14.23 -20.71 2.53
C GLN A 144 14.93 -22.04 2.81
N ILE A 145 15.27 -22.27 4.08
CA ILE A 145 15.78 -23.59 4.53
C ILE A 145 14.62 -24.57 4.59
N ILE A 146 14.65 -25.58 3.74
CA ILE A 146 13.62 -26.62 3.65
C ILE A 146 14.11 -27.88 4.36
N GLY A 147 13.27 -28.51 5.18
CA GLY A 147 13.57 -29.79 5.85
C GLY A 147 12.87 -29.88 7.21
N GLU A 148 12.60 -31.13 7.62
CA GLU A 148 11.91 -31.45 8.87
C GLU A 148 12.77 -32.31 9.83
N SER A 149 14.04 -32.59 9.47
CA SER A 149 14.94 -33.31 10.34
C SER A 149 15.20 -32.59 11.66
N LYS A 150 15.56 -33.31 12.69
CA LYS A 150 15.89 -32.75 14.01
C LYS A 150 16.97 -31.69 13.91
N ALA A 151 18.03 -31.96 13.13
CA ALA A 151 19.13 -31.02 12.91
C ALA A 151 18.69 -29.70 12.26
N VAL A 152 17.79 -29.75 11.24
CA VAL A 152 17.25 -28.54 10.60
C VAL A 152 16.36 -27.76 11.55
N LYS A 153 15.55 -28.41 12.39
CA LYS A 153 14.72 -27.77 13.41
C LYS A 153 15.56 -27.05 14.47
N GLU A 154 16.60 -27.71 14.96
CA GLU A 154 17.55 -27.14 15.93
C GLU A 154 18.29 -25.93 15.33
N MET A 155 18.75 -26.04 14.09
CA MET A 155 19.41 -24.94 13.38
C MET A 155 18.46 -23.73 13.19
N ARG A 156 17.19 -23.93 12.77
CA ARG A 156 16.21 -22.85 12.69
C ARG A 156 15.95 -22.20 14.05
N GLY A 157 15.86 -22.99 15.12
CA GLY A 157 15.71 -22.48 16.47
C GLY A 157 16.91 -21.65 16.93
N MET A 158 18.13 -22.03 16.52
CA MET A 158 19.33 -21.26 16.80
C MET A 158 19.33 -19.94 16.01
N ILE A 159 19.04 -19.99 14.71
CA ILE A 159 18.92 -18.78 13.85
C ILE A 159 17.95 -17.77 14.49
N SER A 160 16.74 -18.21 14.89
CA SER A 160 15.74 -17.32 15.48
C SER A 160 16.19 -16.67 16.80
N LYS A 161 17.01 -17.39 17.60
CA LYS A 161 17.54 -16.86 18.86
C LYS A 161 18.65 -15.84 18.66
N VAL A 162 19.55 -16.08 17.69
CA VAL A 162 20.73 -15.23 17.52
C VAL A 162 20.50 -14.06 16.56
N SER A 163 19.53 -14.16 15.65
CA SER A 163 19.25 -13.11 14.64
C SER A 163 18.84 -11.78 15.24
N ILE A 164 18.20 -11.78 16.41
CA ILE A 164 17.75 -10.56 17.12
C ILE A 164 18.87 -9.91 17.95
N THR A 165 20.06 -10.52 18.01
CA THR A 165 21.21 -10.02 18.77
C THR A 165 22.22 -9.34 17.85
N ASP A 166 23.11 -8.51 18.43
CA ASP A 166 24.25 -7.90 17.71
C ASP A 166 25.52 -8.77 17.74
N ALA A 167 25.39 -10.05 18.09
CA ALA A 167 26.51 -10.98 18.16
C ALA A 167 27.13 -11.23 16.78
N ARG A 168 28.46 -11.39 16.77
CA ARG A 168 29.15 -11.85 15.56
C ARG A 168 28.95 -13.36 15.40
N ILE A 169 28.49 -13.78 14.24
CA ILE A 169 28.16 -15.19 13.96
C ILE A 169 29.15 -15.73 12.93
N LEU A 170 29.79 -16.84 13.25
CA LEU A 170 30.63 -17.61 12.33
C LEU A 170 29.85 -18.82 11.86
N ILE A 171 29.66 -18.95 10.54
CA ILE A 171 28.99 -20.09 9.89
C ILE A 171 30.05 -20.97 9.26
N THR A 172 30.19 -22.20 9.73
CA THR A 172 31.15 -23.18 9.22
C THR A 172 30.45 -24.40 8.63
N GLY A 173 31.09 -25.11 7.73
CA GLY A 173 30.60 -26.31 7.09
C GLY A 173 31.28 -26.57 5.74
N GLU A 174 31.08 -27.75 5.18
CA GLU A 174 31.62 -28.17 3.87
C GLU A 174 31.02 -27.34 2.72
N ASN A 175 31.65 -27.40 1.53
CA ASN A 175 31.12 -26.72 0.35
C ASN A 175 29.78 -27.35 -0.07
N GLY A 176 28.81 -26.50 -0.44
CA GLY A 176 27.47 -26.96 -0.84
C GLY A 176 26.49 -27.25 0.29
N THR A 177 26.87 -27.13 1.57
CA THR A 177 25.99 -27.42 2.73
C THR A 177 24.94 -26.36 3.04
N GLY A 178 24.83 -25.31 2.25
CA GLY A 178 23.81 -24.27 2.42
C GLY A 178 24.15 -23.18 3.43
N LYS A 179 25.43 -22.89 3.67
CA LYS A 179 25.88 -21.79 4.55
C LYS A 179 25.27 -20.44 4.16
N GLU A 180 25.14 -20.21 2.85
CA GLU A 180 24.50 -18.99 2.32
C GLU A 180 23.03 -18.88 2.72
N LEU A 181 22.28 -20.01 2.73
CA LEU A 181 20.87 -20.02 3.18
C LEU A 181 20.77 -19.61 4.66
N VAL A 182 21.69 -20.10 5.49
CA VAL A 182 21.75 -19.74 6.91
C VAL A 182 22.03 -18.23 7.09
N ALA A 183 23.01 -17.71 6.34
CA ALA A 183 23.38 -16.28 6.39
C ALA A 183 22.19 -15.38 5.95
N HIS A 184 21.50 -15.73 4.86
CA HIS A 184 20.31 -15.02 4.42
C HIS A 184 19.17 -15.09 5.45
N GLN A 185 18.91 -16.24 6.05
CA GLN A 185 17.89 -16.39 7.08
C GLN A 185 18.21 -15.56 8.35
N LEU A 186 19.46 -15.55 8.79
CA LEU A 186 19.92 -14.70 9.87
C LEU A 186 19.66 -13.22 9.58
N HIS A 187 20.02 -12.76 8.39
CA HIS A 187 19.77 -11.38 7.97
C HIS A 187 18.28 -11.05 7.92
N GLN A 188 17.46 -11.92 7.30
CA GLN A 188 16.01 -11.71 7.20
C GLN A 188 15.30 -11.62 8.55
N GLN A 189 15.76 -12.35 9.58
CA GLN A 189 15.18 -12.33 10.91
C GLN A 189 15.83 -11.28 11.84
N SER A 190 16.87 -10.59 11.38
CA SER A 190 17.59 -9.58 12.17
C SER A 190 16.91 -8.22 12.18
N ASN A 191 17.29 -7.37 13.15
CA ASN A 191 16.89 -5.96 13.18
C ASN A 191 17.40 -5.15 11.98
N ARG A 192 18.27 -5.75 11.15
CA ARG A 192 18.85 -5.16 9.91
C ARG A 192 18.23 -5.68 8.64
N SER A 193 17.13 -6.43 8.71
CA SER A 193 16.42 -7.03 7.55
C SER A 193 15.94 -6.02 6.49
N SER A 194 15.85 -4.74 6.83
CA SER A 194 15.53 -3.66 5.89
C SER A 194 16.73 -3.13 5.10
N LYS A 195 17.97 -3.47 5.51
CA LYS A 195 19.21 -3.06 4.85
C LYS A 195 19.63 -4.09 3.82
N ASN A 196 20.58 -3.72 2.94
CA ASN A 196 21.16 -4.68 1.99
C ASN A 196 21.93 -5.77 2.75
N PHE A 197 21.84 -6.99 2.20
CA PHE A 197 22.59 -8.16 2.66
C PHE A 197 24.02 -8.10 2.13
#